data_002a23fd10279c0548a19d4b091a15fb
#
_entry.id   002a23fd10279c0548a19d4b091a15fb
#
_cell.length_a   1.000
_cell.length_b   1.000
_cell.length_c   1.000
_cell.angle_alpha   90.00
_cell.angle_beta   90.00
_cell.angle_gamma   90.00
#
_symmetry.space_group_name_H-M   'P 1'
#
loop_
_entity.id
_entity.type
_entity.pdbx_description
1 polymer ?
#
loop_
_entity_poly.entity_id
_entity_poly.type
_entity_poly.pdbx_seq_one_letter_code
_entity_poly.pdbx_strand_id
1 'polypeptide(L)'
;MFRNGLTVVKFGSSVLRGEEDLPVVVEEIARWLGSEQYVLAVVSAFGNTTEELFKRASAYGEPTNEEAVARLVATGEESAAALLALALGRAGIGAKLLGPEQIRLIAEGTALDARLCGVSAERIWTAFTESDVVVVPGFIARTAKGSTVLLGRGGSDLTALFLAHELRASRCRLVKDVDGLYASDPKSVIGVRPERYERLGWEEALGLRGGVVQVKALEFARENRLRFEVGAVGREEGTVVGEEVR
;
A
#
# COMPACT_ATOMS: atom_id res chain seq x y z
N MET A 1 6.67 3.98 24.65
CA MET A 1 5.90 5.25 24.59
C MET A 1 5.07 5.17 23.33
N PHE A 2 3.76 4.97 23.44
CA PHE A 2 2.89 4.89 22.26
C PHE A 2 2.76 6.31 21.70
N ARG A 3 3.25 6.52 20.49
CA ARG A 3 3.03 7.77 19.76
C ARG A 3 1.66 7.65 19.10
N ASN A 4 0.65 8.22 19.73
CA ASN A 4 -0.64 8.46 19.10
C ASN A 4 -0.42 9.37 17.90
N GLY A 5 -1.02 9.07 16.76
CA GLY A 5 -0.97 9.92 15.58
C GLY A 5 -0.12 9.40 14.41
N LEU A 6 0.00 8.08 14.20
CA LEU A 6 0.53 7.51 12.95
C LEU A 6 -0.61 7.10 12.05
N THR A 7 -0.65 7.67 10.85
CA THR A 7 -1.49 7.18 9.75
C THR A 7 -0.63 6.45 8.72
N VAL A 8 -1.01 5.23 8.39
CA VAL A 8 -0.47 4.52 7.22
C VAL A 8 -1.41 4.77 6.04
N VAL A 9 -0.89 5.35 4.97
CA VAL A 9 -1.65 5.64 3.75
C VAL A 9 -1.03 4.91 2.57
N LYS A 10 -1.83 4.16 1.82
CA LYS A 10 -1.36 3.47 0.63
C LYS A 10 -1.93 4.10 -0.63
N PHE A 11 -1.06 4.40 -1.57
CA PHE A 11 -1.42 4.88 -2.91
C PHE A 11 -1.11 3.79 -3.94
N GLY A 12 -2.16 3.28 -4.59
CA GLY A 12 -2.05 2.22 -5.60
C GLY A 12 -1.88 2.78 -7.01
N SER A 13 -1.58 1.90 -7.98
CA SER A 13 -1.45 2.24 -9.39
C SER A 13 -2.73 2.79 -10.03
N SER A 14 -3.91 2.54 -9.44
CA SER A 14 -5.15 3.18 -9.88
C SER A 14 -5.25 4.67 -9.53
N VAL A 15 -4.42 5.14 -8.58
CA VAL A 15 -4.30 6.54 -8.14
C VAL A 15 -3.03 7.17 -8.70
N LEU A 16 -1.91 6.45 -8.62
CA LEU A 16 -0.62 6.82 -9.20
C LEU A 16 -0.52 6.22 -10.61
N ARG A 17 -1.19 6.83 -11.60
CA ARG A 17 -1.19 6.36 -13.00
C ARG A 17 0.08 6.79 -13.72
N GLY A 18 0.65 7.94 -13.31
CA GLY A 18 1.89 8.52 -13.81
C GLY A 18 2.44 9.55 -12.84
N GLU A 19 3.56 10.17 -13.21
CA GLU A 19 4.21 11.21 -12.40
C GLU A 19 3.34 12.47 -12.24
N GLU A 20 2.41 12.72 -13.18
CA GLU A 20 1.43 13.80 -13.14
C GLU A 20 0.46 13.72 -11.97
N ASP A 21 0.28 12.53 -11.37
CA ASP A 21 -0.57 12.34 -10.19
C ASP A 21 0.16 12.64 -8.86
N LEU A 22 1.50 12.81 -8.87
CA LEU A 22 2.28 13.09 -7.66
C LEU A 22 1.83 14.34 -6.89
N PRO A 23 1.50 15.48 -7.53
CA PRO A 23 1.02 16.65 -6.78
C PRO A 23 -0.22 16.36 -5.94
N VAL A 24 -1.17 15.60 -6.48
CA VAL A 24 -2.41 15.24 -5.76
C VAL A 24 -2.12 14.32 -4.58
N VAL A 25 -1.16 13.40 -4.72
CA VAL A 25 -0.72 12.52 -3.63
C VAL A 25 0.01 13.32 -2.53
N VAL A 26 0.83 14.31 -2.93
CA VAL A 26 1.51 15.21 -1.98
C VAL A 26 0.48 16.03 -1.18
N GLU A 27 -0.55 16.57 -1.81
CA GLU A 27 -1.65 17.27 -1.13
C GLU A 27 -2.40 16.35 -0.16
N GLU A 28 -2.64 15.11 -0.56
CA GLU A 28 -3.28 14.12 0.30
C GLU A 28 -2.43 13.83 1.55
N ILE A 29 -1.12 13.64 1.40
CA ILE A 29 -0.18 13.44 2.52
C ILE A 29 -0.16 14.68 3.43
N ALA A 30 -0.10 15.89 2.86
CA ALA A 30 -0.13 17.14 3.61
C ALA A 30 -1.41 17.27 4.45
N ARG A 31 -2.56 16.85 3.91
CA ARG A 31 -3.83 16.84 4.63
C ARG A 31 -3.79 15.89 5.84
N TRP A 32 -3.21 14.71 5.70
CA TRP A 32 -3.04 13.76 6.80
C TRP A 32 -2.08 14.27 7.86
N LEU A 33 -1.00 14.95 7.49
CA LEU A 33 -0.10 15.63 8.44
C LEU A 33 -0.79 16.73 9.24
N GLY A 34 -1.79 17.39 8.66
CA GLY A 34 -2.59 18.40 9.35
C GLY A 34 -3.48 17.83 10.46
N SER A 35 -3.85 16.56 10.40
CA SER A 35 -4.71 15.88 11.37
C SER A 35 -3.96 14.90 12.28
N GLU A 36 -2.81 14.36 11.82
CA GLU A 36 -1.99 13.36 12.51
C GLU A 36 -0.55 13.85 12.64
N GLN A 37 0.23 13.24 13.52
CA GLN A 37 1.60 13.65 13.74
C GLN A 37 2.56 13.06 12.72
N TYR A 38 2.29 11.84 12.25
CA TYR A 38 3.17 11.08 11.35
C TYR A 38 2.39 10.41 10.24
N VAL A 39 2.98 10.39 9.04
CA VAL A 39 2.44 9.68 7.88
C VAL A 39 3.46 8.68 7.34
N LEU A 40 3.07 7.41 7.26
CA LEU A 40 3.81 6.40 6.51
C LEU A 40 3.08 6.16 5.18
N ALA A 41 3.70 6.61 4.09
CA ALA A 41 3.15 6.47 2.74
C ALA A 41 3.72 5.20 2.09
N VAL A 42 2.84 4.25 1.76
CA VAL A 42 3.17 3.07 0.97
C VAL A 42 2.72 3.31 -0.47
N VAL A 43 3.61 3.15 -1.44
CA VAL A 43 3.30 3.40 -2.85
C VAL A 43 3.50 2.16 -3.70
N SER A 44 2.68 2.03 -4.74
CA SER A 44 2.87 1.07 -5.83
C SER A 44 3.63 1.72 -6.99
N ALA A 45 4.14 0.91 -7.91
CA ALA A 45 4.60 1.38 -9.20
C ALA A 45 3.50 2.17 -9.94
N PHE A 46 3.89 3.08 -10.83
CA PHE A 46 2.94 3.87 -11.62
C PHE A 46 2.17 3.02 -12.62
N GLY A 47 0.86 3.26 -12.71
CA GLY A 47 -0.01 2.71 -13.76
C GLY A 47 0.18 1.21 -13.98
N ASN A 48 0.58 0.84 -15.19
CA ASN A 48 0.82 -0.53 -15.62
C ASN A 48 2.31 -0.95 -15.63
N THR A 49 3.20 -0.17 -14.98
CA THR A 49 4.66 -0.44 -14.97
C THR A 49 4.99 -1.86 -14.52
N THR A 50 4.28 -2.37 -13.51
CA THR A 50 4.50 -3.76 -13.01
C THR A 50 4.24 -4.79 -14.11
N GLU A 51 3.13 -4.68 -14.83
CA GLU A 51 2.77 -5.56 -15.95
C GLU A 51 3.78 -5.44 -17.12
N GLU A 52 4.22 -4.22 -17.41
CA GLU A 52 5.22 -3.97 -18.46
C GLU A 52 6.56 -4.59 -18.10
N LEU A 53 7.00 -4.51 -16.86
CA LEU A 53 8.24 -5.13 -16.40
C LEU A 53 8.17 -6.66 -16.44
N PHE A 54 7.04 -7.26 -16.05
CA PHE A 54 6.80 -8.70 -16.24
C PHE A 54 6.84 -9.10 -17.73
N LYS A 55 6.18 -8.33 -18.59
CA LYS A 55 6.19 -8.56 -20.03
C LYS A 55 7.60 -8.46 -20.62
N ARG A 56 8.41 -7.50 -20.16
CA ARG A 56 9.82 -7.39 -20.55
C ARG A 56 10.63 -8.61 -20.12
N ALA A 57 10.43 -9.09 -18.88
CA ALA A 57 11.09 -10.31 -18.41
C ALA A 57 10.71 -11.51 -19.27
N SER A 58 9.42 -11.69 -19.61
CA SER A 58 8.94 -12.80 -20.45
C SER A 58 9.49 -12.79 -21.87
N ALA A 59 9.95 -11.64 -22.39
CA ALA A 59 10.58 -11.57 -23.71
C ALA A 59 11.91 -12.32 -23.81
N TYR A 60 12.53 -12.69 -22.68
CA TYR A 60 13.74 -13.49 -22.60
C TYR A 60 13.47 -15.00 -22.45
N GLY A 61 12.23 -15.45 -22.64
CA GLY A 61 11.77 -16.82 -22.49
C GLY A 61 11.18 -17.11 -21.10
N GLU A 62 10.89 -18.41 -20.85
CA GLU A 62 10.43 -18.83 -19.53
C GLU A 62 11.48 -18.47 -18.47
N PRO A 63 11.08 -17.82 -17.37
CA PRO A 63 12.04 -17.31 -16.39
C PRO A 63 12.69 -18.47 -15.62
N THR A 64 13.90 -18.81 -16.02
CA THR A 64 14.76 -19.74 -15.26
C THR A 64 15.36 -19.10 -14.01
N ASN A 65 15.23 -17.77 -13.86
CA ASN A 65 15.74 -16.98 -12.75
C ASN A 65 14.66 -16.03 -12.22
N GLU A 66 13.75 -16.55 -11.40
CA GLU A 66 12.68 -15.76 -10.77
C GLU A 66 13.22 -14.61 -9.90
N GLU A 67 14.43 -14.77 -9.31
CA GLU A 67 15.05 -13.69 -8.52
C GLU A 67 15.39 -12.50 -9.41
N ALA A 68 15.87 -12.71 -10.62
CA ALA A 68 16.14 -11.63 -11.58
C ALA A 68 14.83 -10.93 -11.99
N VAL A 69 13.74 -11.69 -12.18
CA VAL A 69 12.41 -11.13 -12.47
C VAL A 69 11.94 -10.28 -11.29
N ALA A 70 12.02 -10.80 -10.06
CA ALA A 70 11.62 -10.06 -8.87
C ALA A 70 12.40 -8.74 -8.72
N ARG A 71 13.70 -8.76 -8.96
CA ARG A 71 14.54 -7.56 -8.94
C ARG A 71 14.17 -6.55 -10.02
N LEU A 72 13.90 -7.02 -11.24
CA LEU A 72 13.46 -6.16 -12.33
C LEU A 72 12.13 -5.48 -11.98
N VAL A 73 11.15 -6.25 -11.53
CA VAL A 73 9.82 -5.72 -11.17
C VAL A 73 9.90 -4.75 -9.98
N ALA A 74 10.74 -5.03 -8.99
CA ALA A 74 10.95 -4.16 -7.84
C ALA A 74 11.39 -2.74 -8.22
N THR A 75 12.09 -2.55 -9.35
CA THR A 75 12.53 -1.21 -9.79
C THR A 75 11.37 -0.24 -10.03
N GLY A 76 10.20 -0.73 -10.41
CA GLY A 76 9.00 0.11 -10.57
C GLY A 76 8.52 0.70 -9.26
N GLU A 77 8.47 -0.12 -8.21
CA GLU A 77 8.06 0.31 -6.86
C GLU A 77 9.09 1.27 -6.24
N GLU A 78 10.38 0.95 -6.38
CA GLU A 78 11.48 1.76 -5.88
C GLU A 78 11.52 3.14 -6.58
N SER A 79 11.31 3.17 -7.90
CA SER A 79 11.22 4.41 -8.68
C SER A 79 10.07 5.30 -8.21
N ALA A 80 8.86 4.74 -8.07
CA ALA A 80 7.69 5.48 -7.62
C ALA A 80 7.89 6.07 -6.21
N ALA A 81 8.48 5.30 -5.29
CA ALA A 81 8.76 5.74 -3.94
C ALA A 81 9.80 6.88 -3.91
N ALA A 82 10.85 6.79 -4.73
CA ALA A 82 11.86 7.84 -4.85
C ALA A 82 11.28 9.13 -5.42
N LEU A 83 10.46 9.03 -6.48
CA LEU A 83 9.82 10.19 -7.10
C LEU A 83 8.81 10.87 -6.15
N LEU A 84 8.05 10.11 -5.36
CA LEU A 84 7.18 10.69 -4.34
C LEU A 84 8.00 11.44 -3.26
N ALA A 85 9.11 10.86 -2.79
CA ALA A 85 9.97 11.54 -1.81
C ALA A 85 10.54 12.85 -2.35
N LEU A 86 10.95 12.89 -3.64
CA LEU A 86 11.39 14.11 -4.30
C LEU A 86 10.27 15.14 -4.44
N ALA A 87 9.05 14.70 -4.80
CA ALA A 87 7.89 15.57 -4.93
C ALA A 87 7.49 16.20 -3.58
N LEU A 88 7.54 15.43 -2.49
CA LEU A 88 7.33 15.92 -1.13
C LEU A 88 8.38 16.99 -0.76
N GLY A 89 9.66 16.71 -1.01
CA GLY A 89 10.73 17.67 -0.77
C GLY A 89 10.53 18.97 -1.55
N ARG A 90 10.09 18.90 -2.81
CA ARG A 90 9.77 20.09 -3.63
C ARG A 90 8.61 20.91 -3.03
N ALA A 91 7.67 20.25 -2.39
CA ALA A 91 6.54 20.89 -1.71
C ALA A 91 6.90 21.40 -0.30
N GLY A 92 8.16 21.30 0.13
CA GLY A 92 8.61 21.70 1.46
C GLY A 92 8.27 20.72 2.58
N ILE A 93 7.84 19.51 2.23
CA ILE A 93 7.52 18.45 3.18
C ILE A 93 8.74 17.53 3.26
N GLY A 94 9.40 17.50 4.43
CA GLY A 94 10.49 16.57 4.68
C GLY A 94 9.99 15.13 4.68
N ALA A 95 10.66 14.24 3.92
CA ALA A 95 10.31 12.83 3.87
C ALA A 95 11.56 11.95 3.89
N LYS A 96 11.49 10.84 4.62
CA LYS A 96 12.51 9.77 4.58
C LYS A 96 12.02 8.66 3.66
N LEU A 97 12.81 8.33 2.65
CA LEU A 97 12.61 7.15 1.82
C LEU A 97 13.31 5.95 2.47
N LEU A 98 12.55 4.89 2.76
CA LEU A 98 13.08 3.66 3.34
C LEU A 98 12.72 2.47 2.46
N GLY A 99 13.72 1.80 1.92
CA GLY A 99 13.56 0.52 1.22
C GLY A 99 13.36 -0.66 2.17
N PRO A 100 12.94 -1.83 1.65
CA PRO A 100 12.67 -3.02 2.45
C PRO A 100 13.89 -3.49 3.27
N GLU A 101 15.12 -3.29 2.79
CA GLU A 101 16.35 -3.61 3.52
C GLU A 101 16.54 -2.71 4.74
N GLN A 102 16.28 -1.41 4.59
CA GLN A 102 16.47 -0.42 5.64
C GLN A 102 15.53 -0.65 6.81
N ILE A 103 14.29 -1.06 6.54
CA ILE A 103 13.29 -1.38 7.57
C ILE A 103 13.28 -2.86 7.95
N ARG A 104 14.14 -3.70 7.34
CA ARG A 104 14.14 -5.16 7.51
C ARG A 104 12.75 -5.76 7.27
N LEU A 105 12.10 -5.38 6.17
CA LEU A 105 10.84 -5.98 5.76
C LEU A 105 11.12 -7.37 5.18
N ILE A 106 10.90 -8.38 6.00
CA ILE A 106 11.26 -9.77 5.70
C ILE A 106 10.03 -10.55 5.25
N ALA A 107 10.23 -11.38 4.23
CA ALA A 107 9.22 -12.30 3.72
C ALA A 107 9.81 -13.68 3.41
N GLU A 108 8.96 -14.69 3.44
CA GLU A 108 9.26 -16.08 3.11
C GLU A 108 8.34 -16.58 2.01
N GLY A 109 8.86 -17.42 1.12
CA GLY A 109 8.12 -17.98 -0.01
C GLY A 109 8.94 -18.01 -1.28
N THR A 110 8.26 -18.01 -2.44
CA THR A 110 8.92 -17.93 -3.76
C THR A 110 9.34 -16.49 -4.06
N ALA A 111 10.20 -16.31 -5.06
CA ALA A 111 10.65 -14.98 -5.45
C ALA A 111 9.49 -14.06 -5.93
N LEU A 112 8.43 -14.66 -6.51
CA LEU A 112 7.33 -13.91 -7.11
C LEU A 112 6.06 -13.86 -6.25
N ASP A 113 5.98 -14.71 -5.21
CA ASP A 113 4.84 -14.73 -4.27
C ASP A 113 5.29 -15.16 -2.87
N ALA A 114 5.67 -14.17 -2.07
CA ALA A 114 6.12 -14.37 -0.70
C ALA A 114 5.09 -13.83 0.32
N ARG A 115 5.25 -14.26 1.56
CA ARG A 115 4.44 -13.85 2.71
C ARG A 115 5.30 -13.03 3.68
N LEU A 116 4.83 -11.86 4.08
CA LEU A 116 5.49 -11.04 5.10
C LEU A 116 5.51 -11.76 6.45
N CYS A 117 6.66 -11.71 7.12
CA CYS A 117 6.86 -12.36 8.42
C CYS A 117 7.58 -11.48 9.45
N GLY A 118 8.10 -10.30 9.05
CA GLY A 118 8.73 -9.40 10.01
C GLY A 118 9.13 -8.04 9.44
N VAL A 119 9.24 -7.07 10.33
CA VAL A 119 9.76 -5.72 10.06
C VAL A 119 10.44 -5.16 11.31
N SER A 120 11.41 -4.28 11.16
CA SER A 120 11.95 -3.52 12.28
C SER A 120 11.18 -2.23 12.51
N ALA A 121 10.20 -2.26 13.40
CA ALA A 121 9.45 -1.07 13.79
C ALA A 121 10.36 0.03 14.35
N GLU A 122 11.43 -0.34 15.09
CA GLU A 122 12.41 0.59 15.64
C GLU A 122 13.04 1.47 14.56
N ARG A 123 13.44 0.88 13.42
CA ARG A 123 14.06 1.63 12.32
C ARG A 123 13.12 2.64 11.68
N ILE A 124 11.84 2.29 11.56
CA ILE A 124 10.81 3.21 11.05
C ILE A 124 10.59 4.34 12.05
N TRP A 125 10.48 4.04 13.34
CA TRP A 125 10.33 5.06 14.38
C TRP A 125 11.57 5.95 14.51
N THR A 126 12.75 5.43 14.25
CA THR A 126 13.97 6.25 14.17
C THR A 126 13.90 7.25 13.03
N ALA A 127 13.41 6.84 11.84
CA ALA A 127 13.22 7.78 10.73
C ALA A 127 12.23 8.90 11.07
N PHE A 128 11.19 8.60 11.84
CA PHE A 128 10.23 9.61 12.33
C PHE A 128 10.81 10.59 13.36
N THR A 129 12.03 10.37 13.87
CA THR A 129 12.71 11.41 14.66
C THR A 129 13.32 12.51 13.80
N GLU A 130 13.48 12.28 12.52
CA GLU A 130 14.10 13.20 11.57
C GLU A 130 13.10 13.77 10.55
N SER A 131 11.93 13.16 10.40
CA SER A 131 10.92 13.56 9.43
C SER A 131 9.52 13.10 9.82
N ASP A 132 8.50 13.89 9.53
CA ASP A 132 7.12 13.54 9.82
C ASP A 132 6.51 12.59 8.77
N VAL A 133 7.19 12.39 7.62
CA VAL A 133 6.79 11.48 6.56
C VAL A 133 7.86 10.42 6.33
N VAL A 134 7.42 9.16 6.25
CA VAL A 134 8.24 8.04 5.76
C VAL A 134 7.57 7.49 4.51
N VAL A 135 8.33 7.35 3.42
CA VAL A 135 7.88 6.73 2.17
C VAL A 135 8.49 5.34 2.04
N VAL A 136 7.66 4.35 1.75
CA VAL A 136 8.08 2.94 1.60
C VAL A 136 7.52 2.39 0.30
N PRO A 137 8.33 1.74 -0.55
CA PRO A 137 7.81 0.98 -1.68
C PRO A 137 6.99 -0.21 -1.18
N GLY A 138 5.78 -0.38 -1.72
CA GLY A 138 4.94 -1.54 -1.46
C GLY A 138 5.35 -2.76 -2.28
N PHE A 139 4.60 -3.88 -2.16
CA PHE A 139 4.72 -5.07 -3.01
C PHE A 139 6.05 -5.84 -2.92
N ILE A 140 7.12 -5.24 -2.44
CA ILE A 140 8.47 -5.83 -2.39
C ILE A 140 8.96 -6.03 -0.96
N ALA A 141 9.71 -7.10 -0.75
CA ALA A 141 10.34 -7.42 0.53
C ALA A 141 11.70 -8.10 0.30
N ARG A 142 12.37 -8.49 1.38
CA ARG A 142 13.61 -9.27 1.33
C ARG A 142 13.44 -10.61 2.03
N THR A 143 14.09 -11.64 1.54
CA THR A 143 14.28 -12.86 2.33
C THR A 143 15.24 -12.60 3.49
N ALA A 144 15.29 -13.51 4.45
CA ALA A 144 16.30 -13.45 5.53
C ALA A 144 17.75 -13.46 5.01
N LYS A 145 17.97 -13.96 3.77
CA LYS A 145 19.26 -13.97 3.08
C LYS A 145 19.53 -12.70 2.26
N GLY A 146 18.58 -11.77 2.19
CA GLY A 146 18.70 -10.51 1.46
C GLY A 146 18.22 -10.52 0.00
N SER A 147 17.76 -11.65 -0.53
CA SER A 147 17.21 -11.71 -1.89
C SER A 147 15.89 -10.92 -1.99
N THR A 148 15.68 -10.24 -3.12
CA THR A 148 14.42 -9.55 -3.41
C THR A 148 13.30 -10.55 -3.68
N VAL A 149 12.14 -10.32 -3.07
CA VAL A 149 10.92 -11.09 -3.33
C VAL A 149 9.73 -10.15 -3.52
N LEU A 150 8.75 -10.62 -4.28
CA LEU A 150 7.48 -9.95 -4.50
C LEU A 150 6.40 -10.59 -3.63
N LEU A 151 5.40 -9.81 -3.24
CA LEU A 151 4.33 -10.27 -2.35
C LEU A 151 3.10 -10.81 -3.10
N GLY A 152 3.20 -10.94 -4.43
CA GLY A 152 2.09 -11.39 -5.25
C GLY A 152 0.96 -10.35 -5.37
N ARG A 153 -0.16 -10.76 -5.97
CA ARG A 153 -1.29 -9.86 -6.24
C ARG A 153 -1.82 -9.21 -4.95
N GLY A 154 -1.97 -7.88 -4.95
CA GLY A 154 -2.39 -7.11 -3.79
C GLY A 154 -1.27 -6.83 -2.77
N GLY A 155 -0.02 -7.11 -3.12
CA GLY A 155 1.12 -7.00 -2.22
C GLY A 155 1.33 -5.60 -1.64
N SER A 156 1.03 -4.51 -2.37
CA SER A 156 1.16 -3.16 -1.80
C SER A 156 0.09 -2.84 -0.76
N ASP A 157 -1.16 -3.33 -0.94
CA ASP A 157 -2.20 -3.24 0.09
C ASP A 157 -1.78 -4.05 1.32
N LEU A 158 -1.26 -5.28 1.10
CA LEU A 158 -0.73 -6.12 2.16
C LEU A 158 0.42 -5.45 2.91
N THR A 159 1.37 -4.79 2.20
CA THR A 159 2.47 -4.04 2.83
C THR A 159 1.92 -2.97 3.78
N ALA A 160 0.93 -2.20 3.33
CA ALA A 160 0.34 -1.13 4.16
C ALA A 160 -0.36 -1.69 5.41
N LEU A 161 -1.17 -2.73 5.25
CA LEU A 161 -1.87 -3.36 6.38
C LEU A 161 -0.88 -4.00 7.36
N PHE A 162 0.16 -4.67 6.85
CA PHE A 162 1.21 -5.27 7.67
C PHE A 162 1.95 -4.20 8.48
N LEU A 163 2.38 -3.12 7.84
CA LEU A 163 3.08 -2.02 8.53
C LEU A 163 2.16 -1.32 9.54
N ALA A 164 0.88 -1.13 9.21
CA ALA A 164 -0.08 -0.56 10.15
C ALA A 164 -0.26 -1.43 11.40
N HIS A 165 -0.31 -2.75 11.24
CA HIS A 165 -0.39 -3.70 12.34
C HIS A 165 0.87 -3.67 13.22
N GLU A 166 2.05 -3.83 12.61
CA GLU A 166 3.32 -3.91 13.32
C GLU A 166 3.68 -2.60 14.05
N LEU A 167 3.33 -1.45 13.46
CA LEU A 167 3.57 -0.14 14.05
C LEU A 167 2.45 0.31 15.00
N ARG A 168 1.37 -0.46 15.11
CA ARG A 168 0.15 -0.10 15.85
C ARG A 168 -0.35 1.29 15.46
N ALA A 169 -0.46 1.50 14.14
CA ALA A 169 -0.93 2.76 13.60
C ALA A 169 -2.34 3.07 14.10
N SER A 170 -2.61 4.35 14.37
CA SER A 170 -3.94 4.81 14.75
C SER A 170 -4.94 4.66 13.60
N ARG A 171 -4.44 4.72 12.36
CA ARG A 171 -5.24 4.65 11.14
C ARG A 171 -4.48 3.95 10.02
N CYS A 172 -5.21 3.19 9.19
CA CYS A 172 -4.69 2.65 7.93
C CYS A 172 -5.71 2.94 6.83
N ARG A 173 -5.26 3.61 5.75
CA ARG A 173 -6.13 3.96 4.62
C ARG A 173 -5.55 3.48 3.31
N LEU A 174 -6.34 2.70 2.59
CA LEU A 174 -6.07 2.29 1.21
C LEU A 174 -6.76 3.28 0.27
N VAL A 175 -5.98 4.16 -0.34
CA VAL A 175 -6.48 5.14 -1.30
C VAL A 175 -6.62 4.49 -2.67
N LYS A 176 -7.81 4.59 -3.24
CA LYS A 176 -8.22 3.96 -4.51
C LYS A 176 -8.84 5.01 -5.45
N ASP A 177 -9.15 4.60 -6.68
CA ASP A 177 -9.90 5.38 -7.66
C ASP A 177 -11.44 5.33 -7.42
N VAL A 178 -11.85 4.76 -6.31
CA VAL A 178 -13.22 4.69 -5.82
C VAL A 178 -13.31 5.18 -4.38
N ASP A 179 -14.42 5.80 -4.03
CA ASP A 179 -14.65 6.44 -2.74
C ASP A 179 -15.15 5.47 -1.64
N GLY A 180 -14.93 4.17 -1.84
CA GLY A 180 -15.27 3.12 -0.88
C GLY A 180 -15.60 1.79 -1.54
N LEU A 181 -16.17 0.87 -0.79
CA LEU A 181 -16.66 -0.43 -1.24
C LEU A 181 -18.16 -0.38 -1.49
N TYR A 182 -18.61 -1.09 -2.53
CA TYR A 182 -19.98 -1.10 -3.01
C TYR A 182 -20.51 -2.52 -3.13
N ALA A 183 -21.83 -2.69 -3.02
CA ALA A 183 -22.49 -3.98 -3.20
C ALA A 183 -22.28 -4.58 -4.61
N SER A 184 -22.07 -3.72 -5.60
CA SER A 184 -21.71 -4.09 -6.98
C SER A 184 -20.82 -3.00 -7.59
N ASP A 185 -20.14 -3.31 -8.71
CA ASP A 185 -19.27 -2.34 -9.36
C ASP A 185 -20.06 -1.10 -9.83
N PRO A 186 -19.81 0.11 -9.27
CA PRO A 186 -20.55 1.32 -9.63
C PRO A 186 -20.32 1.76 -11.08
N LYS A 187 -19.27 1.24 -11.75
CA LYS A 187 -18.98 1.53 -13.16
C LYS A 187 -19.75 0.63 -14.14
N SER A 188 -20.24 -0.52 -13.68
CA SER A 188 -20.91 -1.54 -14.52
C SER A 188 -22.44 -1.43 -14.49
N VAL A 189 -23.02 -0.61 -13.63
CA VAL A 189 -24.48 -0.51 -13.44
C VAL A 189 -25.07 0.57 -14.33
N ILE A 190 -25.97 0.16 -15.23
CA ILE A 190 -26.82 1.08 -16.01
C ILE A 190 -28.06 1.38 -15.14
N GLY A 191 -28.15 2.60 -14.59
CA GLY A 191 -29.29 3.02 -13.77
C GLY A 191 -28.91 3.58 -12.41
N VAL A 192 -29.45 3.02 -11.34
CA VAL A 192 -29.20 3.52 -9.98
C VAL A 192 -27.81 3.09 -9.51
N ARG A 193 -26.99 4.08 -9.10
CA ARG A 193 -25.67 3.81 -8.51
C ARG A 193 -25.85 2.91 -7.29
N PRO A 194 -25.05 1.82 -7.14
CA PRO A 194 -25.13 0.97 -5.95
C PRO A 194 -24.76 1.77 -4.71
N GLU A 195 -25.36 1.39 -3.59
CA GLU A 195 -25.07 2.01 -2.31
C GLU A 195 -23.64 1.68 -1.86
N ARG A 196 -22.93 2.70 -1.38
CA ARG A 196 -21.62 2.55 -0.77
C ARG A 196 -21.79 2.08 0.68
N TYR A 197 -21.03 1.09 1.07
CA TYR A 197 -20.95 0.69 2.46
C TYR A 197 -20.19 1.75 3.29
N GLU A 198 -20.76 2.21 4.38
CA GLU A 198 -20.05 3.02 5.36
C GLU A 198 -19.11 2.15 6.21
N ARG A 199 -19.60 0.97 6.58
CA ARG A 199 -18.88 -0.05 7.35
C ARG A 199 -19.15 -1.42 6.78
N LEU A 200 -18.15 -2.29 6.87
CA LEU A 200 -18.22 -3.66 6.35
C LEU A 200 -17.37 -4.59 7.22
N GLY A 201 -17.90 -5.77 7.54
CA GLY A 201 -17.15 -6.83 8.19
C GLY A 201 -16.07 -7.40 7.27
N TRP A 202 -15.02 -8.00 7.82
CA TRP A 202 -13.98 -8.65 7.01
C TRP A 202 -14.52 -9.77 6.14
N GLU A 203 -15.44 -10.60 6.66
CA GLU A 203 -16.05 -11.69 5.89
C GLU A 203 -16.92 -11.17 4.75
N GLU A 204 -17.68 -10.11 4.98
CA GLU A 204 -18.48 -9.47 3.94
C GLU A 204 -17.57 -8.87 2.86
N ALA A 205 -16.46 -8.19 3.27
CA ALA A 205 -15.49 -7.64 2.34
C ALA A 205 -14.82 -8.72 1.48
N LEU A 206 -14.51 -9.90 2.05
CA LEU A 206 -14.02 -11.06 1.32
C LEU A 206 -15.04 -11.60 0.31
N GLY A 207 -16.33 -11.49 0.62
CA GLY A 207 -17.45 -11.88 -0.26
C GLY A 207 -17.70 -10.95 -1.43
N LEU A 208 -17.17 -9.71 -1.41
CA LEU A 208 -17.38 -8.74 -2.49
C LEU A 208 -16.62 -9.15 -3.76
N ARG A 209 -17.34 -9.23 -4.89
CA ARG A 209 -16.77 -9.62 -6.19
C ARG A 209 -15.97 -8.51 -6.89
N GLY A 210 -15.91 -7.30 -6.32
CA GLY A 210 -15.35 -6.11 -6.96
C GLY A 210 -13.81 -6.01 -7.01
N GLY A 211 -13.08 -6.83 -6.24
CA GLY A 211 -11.62 -6.88 -6.28
C GLY A 211 -10.88 -5.57 -5.92
N VAL A 212 -11.55 -4.60 -5.30
CA VAL A 212 -10.95 -3.31 -4.90
C VAL A 212 -9.81 -3.50 -3.91
N VAL A 213 -9.97 -4.45 -2.97
CA VAL A 213 -8.92 -4.93 -2.09
C VAL A 213 -8.75 -6.43 -2.34
N GLN A 214 -7.52 -6.86 -2.54
CA GLN A 214 -7.24 -8.26 -2.87
C GLN A 214 -7.40 -9.18 -1.66
N VAL A 215 -7.82 -10.42 -1.90
CA VAL A 215 -8.13 -11.44 -0.88
C VAL A 215 -6.99 -11.59 0.13
N LYS A 216 -5.74 -11.70 -0.32
CA LYS A 216 -4.55 -11.86 0.54
C LYS A 216 -4.43 -10.74 1.59
N ALA A 217 -4.75 -9.49 1.21
CA ALA A 217 -4.73 -8.35 2.11
C ALA A 217 -5.91 -8.37 3.10
N LEU A 218 -7.10 -8.76 2.63
CA LEU A 218 -8.28 -8.92 3.48
C LEU A 218 -8.12 -10.06 4.50
N GLU A 219 -7.55 -11.19 4.09
CA GLU A 219 -7.25 -12.31 4.99
C GLU A 219 -6.29 -11.89 6.09
N PHE A 220 -5.21 -11.18 5.73
CA PHE A 220 -4.29 -10.63 6.73
C PHE A 220 -5.01 -9.70 7.72
N ALA A 221 -5.84 -8.79 7.23
CA ALA A 221 -6.58 -7.86 8.09
C ALA A 221 -7.53 -8.61 9.04
N ARG A 222 -8.24 -9.62 8.55
CA ARG A 222 -9.12 -10.49 9.34
C ARG A 222 -8.36 -11.26 10.43
N GLU A 223 -7.29 -11.96 10.05
CA GLU A 223 -6.46 -12.77 10.97
C GLU A 223 -5.89 -11.93 12.12
N ASN A 224 -5.51 -10.69 11.83
CA ASN A 224 -4.92 -9.76 12.80
C ASN A 224 -5.93 -8.80 13.42
N ARG A 225 -7.23 -8.95 13.12
CA ARG A 225 -8.31 -8.04 13.57
C ARG A 225 -8.00 -6.57 13.30
N LEU A 226 -7.35 -6.31 12.18
CA LEU A 226 -6.93 -4.98 11.77
C LEU A 226 -8.07 -4.25 11.07
N ARG A 227 -8.47 -3.13 11.64
CA ARG A 227 -9.40 -2.20 11.01
C ARG A 227 -8.64 -1.29 10.03
N PHE A 228 -9.23 -1.07 8.85
CA PHE A 228 -8.68 -0.16 7.85
C PHE A 228 -9.80 0.53 7.06
N GLU A 229 -9.42 1.54 6.27
CA GLU A 229 -10.34 2.32 5.45
C GLU A 229 -10.03 2.18 3.97
N VAL A 230 -11.05 2.22 3.14
CA VAL A 230 -10.95 2.32 1.68
C VAL A 230 -11.64 3.60 1.24
N GLY A 231 -10.96 4.46 0.48
CA GLY A 231 -11.53 5.70 0.02
C GLY A 231 -10.73 6.35 -1.11
N ALA A 232 -11.26 7.43 -1.67
CA ALA A 232 -10.62 8.17 -2.75
C ALA A 232 -9.72 9.29 -2.23
N VAL A 233 -8.83 9.78 -3.10
CA VAL A 233 -8.02 10.99 -2.87
C VAL A 233 -8.95 12.19 -2.64
N GLY A 234 -8.59 13.08 -1.74
CA GLY A 234 -9.34 14.31 -1.46
C GLY A 234 -10.67 14.09 -0.74
N ARG A 235 -11.00 12.86 -0.34
CA ARG A 235 -12.23 12.53 0.40
C ARG A 235 -11.90 12.03 1.80
N GLU A 236 -12.57 12.59 2.81
CA GLU A 236 -12.48 12.03 4.17
C GLU A 236 -13.33 10.76 4.31
N GLU A 237 -14.48 10.77 3.66
CA GLU A 237 -15.39 9.64 3.63
C GLU A 237 -14.78 8.43 2.91
N GLY A 238 -15.23 7.25 3.33
CA GLY A 238 -14.81 5.98 2.76
C GLY A 238 -15.59 4.83 3.38
N THR A 239 -15.21 3.62 3.06
CA THR A 239 -15.70 2.42 3.73
C THR A 239 -14.70 1.99 4.80
N VAL A 240 -15.18 1.81 6.02
CA VAL A 240 -14.40 1.21 7.10
C VAL A 240 -14.59 -0.30 7.07
N VAL A 241 -13.48 -1.03 6.90
CA VAL A 241 -13.47 -2.50 6.98
C VAL A 241 -12.94 -2.91 8.35
N GLY A 242 -13.69 -3.74 9.07
CA GLY A 242 -13.32 -4.11 10.43
C GLY A 242 -14.30 -5.10 11.06
N GLU A 243 -14.50 -5.00 12.39
CA GLU A 243 -15.44 -5.84 13.10
C GLU A 243 -16.87 -5.66 12.55
N GLU A 244 -17.62 -6.77 12.56
CA GLU A 244 -19.04 -6.77 12.19
C GLU A 244 -19.80 -5.73 13.04
N VAL A 245 -20.58 -4.91 12.37
CA VAL A 245 -21.59 -4.08 13.04
C VAL A 245 -22.73 -5.03 13.40
N ARG A 246 -22.82 -5.40 14.67
CA ARG A 246 -24.01 -6.09 15.21
C ARG A 246 -25.20 -5.17 15.23
#